data_ab7f69d0c810d0badf6812aea1f2ddc6
#
_entry.id   ab7f69d0c810d0badf6812aea1f2ddc6
#
_cell.length_a   1.000
_cell.length_b   1.000
_cell.length_c   1.000
_cell.angle_alpha   90.00
_cell.angle_beta   90.00
_cell.angle_gamma   90.00
#
_symmetry.space_group_name_H-M   'P 1'
#
loop_
_entity.id
_entity.type
_entity.pdbx_description
1 polymer ?
#
loop_
_entity_poly.entity_id
_entity_poly.type
_entity_poly.pdbx_seq_one_letter_code
_entity_poly.pdbx_strand_id
1 'polypeptide(L)'
;RLPMKLVKKNMLPALPEHPNLEPRGAVWVEVKLNGQPVQIINTHLGLLPRERLRQAMSLVGKEWLRHPDCREPVILCGDFNAVPKSAVYRILQESMHDVQKIHDGHRPKKTWFGRFPVARIDHVFVRGDIETKKIIVPRSRMDRVSSDHLPLIVDVLIPGAEKNQFGKNKKHYSNERGGVTL
;
A
#
# COMPACT_ATOMS: atom_id res chain seq x y z
N ARG A 1 -2.71 -13.31 -14.30
CA ARG A 1 -2.01 -12.02 -14.06
C ARG A 1 -2.96 -10.89 -14.42
N LEU A 2 -3.06 -9.88 -13.56
CA LEU A 2 -3.88 -8.69 -13.83
C LEU A 2 -3.16 -7.77 -14.85
N PRO A 3 -3.90 -7.13 -15.77
CA PRO A 3 -3.33 -6.09 -16.64
C PRO A 3 -2.81 -4.93 -15.79
N MET A 4 -1.55 -4.58 -15.98
CA MET A 4 -0.87 -3.53 -15.23
C MET A 4 -0.18 -2.56 -16.18
N LYS A 5 -0.34 -1.25 -15.93
CA LYS A 5 0.29 -0.16 -16.67
C LYS A 5 1.15 0.66 -15.70
N LEU A 6 2.43 0.86 -16.04
CA LEU A 6 3.26 1.83 -15.34
C LEU A 6 2.74 3.25 -15.65
N VAL A 7 2.36 3.99 -14.62
CA VAL A 7 1.95 5.39 -14.72
C VAL A 7 3.15 6.29 -14.49
N LYS A 8 3.88 6.08 -13.39
CA LYS A 8 5.02 6.90 -13.00
C LYS A 8 6.03 6.10 -12.18
N LYS A 9 7.31 6.37 -12.36
CA LYS A 9 8.39 6.03 -11.43
C LYS A 9 9.28 7.24 -11.28
N ASN A 10 9.65 7.60 -10.05
CA ASN A 10 10.52 8.73 -9.81
C ASN A 10 11.20 8.60 -8.44
N MET A 11 12.35 9.28 -8.32
CA MET A 11 13.05 9.43 -7.06
C MET A 11 12.28 10.37 -6.14
N LEU A 12 12.26 10.06 -4.85
CA LEU A 12 11.75 10.93 -3.81
C LEU A 12 12.83 11.92 -3.37
N PRO A 13 12.45 13.06 -2.78
CA PRO A 13 13.41 14.09 -2.37
C PRO A 13 14.44 13.53 -1.39
N ALA A 14 15.72 13.73 -1.72
CA ALA A 14 16.84 13.45 -0.83
C ALA A 14 17.12 14.64 0.11
N LEU A 15 18.01 14.43 1.08
CA LEU A 15 18.58 15.48 1.92
C LEU A 15 19.91 15.93 1.31
N PRO A 16 20.05 17.16 0.80
CA PRO A 16 21.29 17.65 0.19
C PRO A 16 22.49 17.59 1.14
N GLU A 17 22.23 17.78 2.45
CA GLU A 17 23.23 17.71 3.51
C GLU A 17 23.74 16.28 3.81
N HIS A 18 23.11 15.27 3.22
CA HIS A 18 23.46 13.86 3.39
C HIS A 18 23.55 13.14 2.03
N PRO A 19 24.52 13.48 1.17
CA PRO A 19 24.58 12.98 -0.21
C PRO A 19 24.85 11.46 -0.31
N ASN A 20 25.31 10.84 0.76
CA ASN A 20 25.63 9.40 0.81
C ASN A 20 24.46 8.52 1.25
N LEU A 21 23.27 9.09 1.49
CA LEU A 21 22.08 8.29 1.78
C LEU A 21 21.65 7.51 0.54
N GLU A 22 21.14 6.31 0.78
CA GLU A 22 20.58 5.49 -0.28
C GLU A 22 19.40 6.21 -0.95
N PRO A 23 19.43 6.41 -2.27
CA PRO A 23 18.34 7.07 -2.97
C PRO A 23 17.02 6.30 -2.85
N ARG A 24 15.93 6.99 -2.52
CA ARG A 24 14.60 6.41 -2.37
C ARG A 24 13.68 6.87 -3.48
N GLY A 25 12.75 6.01 -3.88
CA GLY A 25 11.81 6.31 -4.95
C GLY A 25 10.44 5.75 -4.69
N ALA A 26 9.52 6.06 -5.59
CA ALA A 26 8.21 5.45 -5.63
C ALA A 26 7.86 5.02 -7.06
N VAL A 27 7.02 4.00 -7.14
CA VAL A 27 6.46 3.47 -8.38
C VAL A 27 4.94 3.55 -8.28
N TRP A 28 4.31 4.11 -9.29
CA TRP A 28 2.87 4.18 -9.43
C TRP A 28 2.45 3.37 -10.66
N VAL A 29 1.58 2.41 -10.44
CA VAL A 29 0.97 1.59 -11.48
C VAL A 29 -0.54 1.68 -11.41
N GLU A 30 -1.19 1.55 -12.57
CA GLU A 30 -2.61 1.31 -12.70
C GLU A 30 -2.83 -0.18 -12.96
N VAL A 31 -3.68 -0.80 -12.15
CA VAL A 31 -4.12 -2.19 -12.33
C VAL A 31 -5.60 -2.20 -12.66
N LYS A 32 -6.00 -2.94 -13.69
CA LYS A 32 -7.42 -3.09 -14.05
C LYS A 32 -8.00 -4.32 -13.37
N LEU A 33 -8.98 -4.09 -12.48
CA LEU A 33 -9.79 -5.12 -11.84
C LEU A 33 -11.19 -5.12 -12.45
N ASN A 34 -11.55 -6.16 -13.20
CA ASN A 34 -12.85 -6.25 -13.87
C ASN A 34 -13.20 -4.98 -14.67
N GLY A 35 -12.21 -4.37 -15.32
CA GLY A 35 -12.35 -3.15 -16.10
C GLY A 35 -12.22 -1.84 -15.32
N GLN A 36 -12.27 -1.88 -13.99
CA GLN A 36 -12.08 -0.69 -13.14
C GLN A 36 -10.57 -0.42 -12.89
N PRO A 37 -10.08 0.79 -13.17
CA PRO A 37 -8.71 1.16 -12.84
C PRO A 37 -8.53 1.35 -11.33
N VAL A 38 -7.48 0.77 -10.78
CA VAL A 38 -7.05 0.90 -9.40
C VAL A 38 -5.64 1.46 -9.40
N GLN A 39 -5.41 2.53 -8.67
CA GLN A 39 -4.11 3.17 -8.57
C GLN A 39 -3.32 2.55 -7.43
N ILE A 40 -2.14 2.03 -7.70
CA ILE A 40 -1.26 1.43 -6.69
C ILE A 40 0.07 2.16 -6.70
N ILE A 41 0.44 2.74 -5.55
CA ILE A 41 1.73 3.39 -5.34
C ILE A 41 2.51 2.57 -4.33
N ASN A 42 3.73 2.17 -4.70
CA ASN A 42 4.65 1.46 -3.82
C ASN A 42 5.89 2.31 -3.55
N THR A 43 6.40 2.28 -2.33
CA THR A 43 7.57 3.06 -1.91
C THR A 43 8.36 2.36 -0.81
N HIS A 44 9.62 2.78 -0.67
CA HIS A 44 10.46 2.51 0.49
C HIS A 44 11.10 3.82 0.93
N LEU A 45 10.71 4.35 2.10
CA LEU A 45 11.21 5.63 2.60
C LEU A 45 12.57 5.49 3.29
N GLY A 46 13.27 6.61 3.40
CA GLY A 46 14.60 6.69 3.99
C GLY A 46 14.63 6.43 5.50
N LEU A 47 15.83 6.24 6.03
CA LEU A 47 16.04 5.92 7.45
C LEU A 47 16.05 7.14 8.36
N LEU A 48 16.40 8.32 7.85
CA LEU A 48 16.46 9.53 8.67
C LEU A 48 15.07 10.17 8.84
N PRO A 49 14.69 10.62 10.04
CA PRO A 49 13.36 11.20 10.29
C PRO A 49 13.02 12.41 9.39
N ARG A 50 14.00 13.30 9.14
CA ARG A 50 13.82 14.46 8.25
C ARG A 50 13.63 14.06 6.80
N GLU A 51 14.40 13.08 6.33
CA GLU A 51 14.27 12.52 4.98
C GLU A 51 12.89 11.91 4.76
N ARG A 52 12.47 11.00 5.64
CA ARG A 52 11.14 10.37 5.59
C ARG A 52 10.01 11.39 5.56
N LEU A 53 10.09 12.42 6.41
CA LEU A 53 9.07 13.45 6.45
C LEU A 53 8.98 14.19 5.12
N ARG A 54 10.11 14.58 4.54
CA ARG A 54 10.18 15.24 3.23
C ARG A 54 9.64 14.35 2.11
N GLN A 55 9.98 13.07 2.14
CA GLN A 55 9.49 12.08 1.18
C GLN A 55 7.98 11.84 1.33
N ALA A 56 7.45 11.74 2.55
CA ALA A 56 6.03 11.62 2.80
C ALA A 56 5.25 12.86 2.32
N MET A 57 5.77 14.06 2.56
CA MET A 57 5.18 15.31 2.05
C MET A 57 5.14 15.32 0.51
N SER A 58 6.19 14.81 -0.15
CA SER A 58 6.18 14.64 -1.61
C SER A 58 5.09 13.67 -2.05
N LEU A 59 4.95 12.51 -1.39
CA LEU A 59 3.94 11.50 -1.74
C LEU A 59 2.51 12.02 -1.61
N VAL A 60 2.20 12.85 -0.61
CA VAL A 60 0.87 13.46 -0.49
C VAL A 60 0.68 14.67 -1.41
N GLY A 61 1.71 15.06 -2.16
CA GLY A 61 1.72 16.20 -3.05
C GLY A 61 1.09 15.94 -4.43
N LYS A 62 1.14 16.99 -5.27
CA LYS A 62 0.58 17.00 -6.65
C LYS A 62 1.26 16.01 -7.61
N GLU A 63 2.46 15.57 -7.27
CA GLU A 63 3.21 14.61 -8.09
C GLU A 63 2.74 13.17 -7.93
N TRP A 64 2.02 12.84 -6.85
CA TRP A 64 1.59 11.50 -6.48
C TRP A 64 0.11 11.46 -6.09
N LEU A 65 -0.20 11.44 -4.78
CA LEU A 65 -1.57 11.22 -4.28
C LEU A 65 -2.56 12.32 -4.66
N ARG A 66 -2.11 13.56 -4.87
CA ARG A 66 -2.95 14.68 -5.36
C ARG A 66 -2.81 14.91 -6.87
N HIS A 67 -2.17 14.00 -7.60
CA HIS A 67 -2.11 14.08 -9.05
C HIS A 67 -3.52 13.93 -9.64
N PRO A 68 -3.92 14.72 -10.68
CA PRO A 68 -5.26 14.64 -11.29
C PRO A 68 -5.64 13.25 -11.77
N ASP A 69 -4.67 12.45 -12.21
CA ASP A 69 -4.88 11.07 -12.67
C ASP A 69 -4.86 10.03 -11.54
N CYS A 70 -4.45 10.40 -10.32
CA CYS A 70 -4.47 9.52 -9.15
C CYS A 70 -5.88 9.47 -8.55
N ARG A 71 -6.83 8.96 -9.33
CA ARG A 71 -8.25 8.85 -8.97
C ARG A 71 -8.50 7.58 -8.18
N GLU A 72 -9.48 7.65 -7.29
CA GLU A 72 -9.93 6.51 -6.49
C GLU A 72 -10.49 5.36 -7.34
N PRO A 73 -10.30 4.12 -6.91
CA PRO A 73 -9.64 3.67 -5.67
C PRO A 73 -8.10 3.72 -5.73
N VAL A 74 -7.46 4.08 -4.61
CA VAL A 74 -6.00 4.21 -4.48
C VAL A 74 -5.47 3.36 -3.33
N ILE A 75 -4.39 2.64 -3.59
CA ILE A 75 -3.62 1.89 -2.59
C ILE A 75 -2.20 2.46 -2.55
N LEU A 76 -1.72 2.81 -1.37
CA LEU A 76 -0.32 3.18 -1.12
C LEU A 76 0.28 2.17 -0.16
N CYS A 77 1.33 1.47 -0.57
CA CYS A 77 1.95 0.41 0.22
C CYS A 77 3.48 0.48 0.21
N GLY A 78 4.11 -0.21 1.16
CA GLY A 78 5.55 -0.35 1.23
C GLY A 78 6.12 -0.26 2.64
N ASP A 79 7.45 -0.17 2.71
CA ASP A 79 8.19 0.14 3.93
C ASP A 79 8.34 1.66 4.09
N PHE A 80 7.64 2.20 5.08
CA PHE A 80 7.69 3.63 5.37
C PHE A 80 8.77 3.98 6.39
N ASN A 81 9.47 3.01 6.96
CA ASN A 81 10.40 3.20 8.07
C ASN A 81 9.81 4.06 9.21
N ALA A 82 8.50 4.06 9.34
CA ALA A 82 7.74 4.98 10.18
C ALA A 82 6.69 4.22 11.01
N VAL A 83 6.80 4.30 12.32
CA VAL A 83 5.82 3.69 13.22
C VAL A 83 4.52 4.50 13.27
N PRO A 84 3.38 3.87 13.65
CA PRO A 84 2.14 4.58 13.93
C PRO A 84 2.36 5.72 14.94
N LYS A 85 1.65 6.84 14.76
CA LYS A 85 1.78 8.10 15.51
C LYS A 85 3.03 8.95 15.16
N SER A 86 3.96 8.49 14.32
CA SER A 86 5.02 9.34 13.77
C SER A 86 4.45 10.48 12.90
N ALA A 87 5.24 11.53 12.66
CA ALA A 87 4.82 12.63 11.79
C ALA A 87 4.50 12.16 10.37
N VAL A 88 5.33 11.26 9.82
CA VAL A 88 5.10 10.62 8.51
C VAL A 88 3.75 9.93 8.46
N TYR A 89 3.48 9.09 9.45
CA TYR A 89 2.24 8.33 9.51
C TYR A 89 1.00 9.25 9.62
N ARG A 90 1.08 10.34 10.42
CA ARG A 90 0.00 11.32 10.55
C ARG A 90 -0.31 12.03 9.24
N ILE A 91 0.72 12.48 8.51
CA ILE A 91 0.55 13.13 7.20
C ILE A 91 -0.17 12.21 6.21
N LEU A 92 0.20 10.93 6.16
CA LEU A 92 -0.46 9.97 5.28
C LEU A 92 -1.93 9.73 5.70
N GLN A 93 -2.21 9.70 7.00
CA GLN A 93 -3.57 9.51 7.51
C GLN A 93 -4.52 10.70 7.28
N GLU A 94 -4.02 11.89 6.93
CA GLU A 94 -4.87 13.03 6.57
C GLU A 94 -5.72 12.78 5.32
N SER A 95 -5.26 11.90 4.43
CA SER A 95 -5.93 11.63 3.15
C SER A 95 -6.12 10.15 2.83
N MET A 96 -5.64 9.25 3.68
CA MET A 96 -5.70 7.81 3.46
C MET A 96 -5.98 7.06 4.77
N HIS A 97 -6.52 5.86 4.66
CA HIS A 97 -6.85 4.99 5.79
C HIS A 97 -5.90 3.81 5.86
N ASP A 98 -5.32 3.55 7.03
CA ASP A 98 -4.49 2.37 7.26
C ASP A 98 -5.37 1.13 7.42
N VAL A 99 -5.21 0.15 6.54
CA VAL A 99 -6.01 -1.08 6.52
C VAL A 99 -5.98 -1.84 7.85
N GLN A 100 -4.83 -1.85 8.53
CA GLN A 100 -4.71 -2.51 9.83
C GLN A 100 -5.47 -1.81 10.97
N LYS A 101 -5.93 -0.57 10.76
CA LYS A 101 -6.73 0.17 11.73
C LYS A 101 -8.22 0.14 11.44
N ILE A 102 -8.58 0.16 10.15
CA ILE A 102 -9.99 0.25 9.75
C ILE A 102 -10.67 -1.13 9.65
N HIS A 103 -9.90 -2.21 9.61
CA HIS A 103 -10.46 -3.56 9.51
C HIS A 103 -10.97 -4.03 10.88
N ASP A 104 -12.28 -4.22 10.97
CA ASP A 104 -12.95 -4.60 12.21
C ASP A 104 -12.41 -5.92 12.79
N GLY A 105 -12.24 -5.95 14.10
CA GLY A 105 -11.72 -7.11 14.82
C GLY A 105 -10.23 -7.39 14.61
N HIS A 106 -9.55 -6.64 13.74
CA HIS A 106 -8.11 -6.82 13.51
C HIS A 106 -7.28 -6.09 14.57
N ARG A 107 -6.34 -6.82 15.17
CA ARG A 107 -5.30 -6.21 16.02
C ARG A 107 -4.06 -5.94 15.16
N PRO A 108 -3.62 -4.66 15.00
CA PRO A 108 -2.47 -4.31 14.19
C PRO A 108 -1.21 -5.09 14.57
N LYS A 109 -0.58 -5.73 13.60
CA LYS A 109 0.57 -6.60 13.78
C LYS A 109 1.85 -5.90 13.34
N LYS A 110 2.93 -6.17 14.07
CA LYS A 110 4.29 -5.69 13.77
C LYS A 110 4.91 -6.56 12.69
N THR A 111 5.70 -5.96 11.81
CA THR A 111 6.37 -6.61 10.68
C THR A 111 7.89 -6.65 10.83
N TRP A 112 8.47 -5.68 11.51
CA TRP A 112 9.91 -5.57 11.74
C TRP A 112 10.26 -5.73 13.24
N PHE A 113 11.22 -6.40 13.62
CA PHE A 113 12.24 -7.24 13.05
C PHE A 113 11.71 -8.68 12.86
N GLY A 114 11.89 -9.30 11.65
CA GLY A 114 11.21 -10.54 11.26
C GLY A 114 11.23 -11.67 12.29
N ARG A 115 12.37 -11.89 12.94
CA ARG A 115 12.54 -12.92 13.96
C ARG A 115 11.77 -12.62 15.25
N PHE A 116 11.78 -11.34 15.68
CA PHE A 116 11.11 -10.83 16.87
C PHE A 116 10.46 -9.47 16.55
N PRO A 117 9.27 -9.45 15.96
CA PRO A 117 8.68 -8.21 15.47
C PRO A 117 8.44 -7.19 16.60
N VAL A 118 9.15 -6.07 16.55
CA VAL A 118 9.11 -4.99 17.56
C VAL A 118 8.47 -3.72 17.02
N ALA A 119 8.47 -3.51 15.70
CA ALA A 119 7.92 -2.32 15.08
C ALA A 119 6.97 -2.66 13.91
N ARG A 120 6.02 -1.76 13.64
CA ARG A 120 5.14 -1.76 12.48
C ARG A 120 5.57 -0.59 11.60
N ILE A 121 6.36 -0.87 10.57
CA ILE A 121 6.92 0.12 9.65
C ILE A 121 6.48 -0.12 8.21
N ASP A 122 5.98 -1.32 7.92
CA ASP A 122 5.30 -1.65 6.68
C ASP A 122 3.81 -1.34 6.80
N HIS A 123 3.28 -0.60 5.85
CA HIS A 123 1.89 -0.18 5.86
C HIS A 123 1.24 -0.38 4.50
N VAL A 124 -0.07 -0.60 4.53
CA VAL A 124 -0.96 -0.48 3.39
C VAL A 124 -2.02 0.55 3.75
N PHE A 125 -2.06 1.64 2.99
CA PHE A 125 -3.05 2.69 3.11
C PHE A 125 -3.98 2.64 1.91
N VAL A 126 -5.26 2.94 2.13
CA VAL A 126 -6.29 2.92 1.09
C VAL A 126 -7.07 4.24 1.09
N ARG A 127 -7.58 4.61 -0.11
CA ARG A 127 -8.49 5.74 -0.30
C ARG A 127 -9.53 5.37 -1.35
N GLY A 128 -10.78 5.79 -1.14
CA GLY A 128 -11.93 5.43 -1.97
C GLY A 128 -12.63 4.18 -1.47
N ASP A 129 -13.54 3.66 -2.29
CA ASP A 129 -14.38 2.50 -1.96
C ASP A 129 -13.56 1.20 -2.06
N ILE A 130 -12.83 0.89 -0.99
CA ILE A 130 -11.99 -0.30 -0.84
C ILE A 130 -12.34 -0.97 0.49
N GLU A 131 -12.88 -2.17 0.43
CA GLU A 131 -13.17 -2.98 1.60
C GLU A 131 -12.00 -3.93 1.88
N THR A 132 -11.44 -3.87 3.09
CA THR A 132 -10.42 -4.83 3.53
C THR A 132 -11.11 -6.11 3.99
N LYS A 133 -10.84 -7.24 3.33
CA LYS A 133 -11.44 -8.55 3.63
C LYS A 133 -10.60 -9.37 4.60
N LYS A 134 -9.28 -9.30 4.47
CA LYS A 134 -8.36 -10.12 5.28
C LYS A 134 -7.01 -9.45 5.42
N ILE A 135 -6.41 -9.59 6.58
CA ILE A 135 -5.04 -9.12 6.83
C ILE A 135 -4.25 -10.24 7.50
N ILE A 136 -3.13 -10.59 6.92
CA ILE A 136 -2.25 -11.64 7.42
C ILE A 136 -0.83 -11.09 7.54
N VAL A 137 -0.17 -11.40 8.65
CA VAL A 137 1.28 -11.28 8.81
C VAL A 137 1.77 -12.69 9.15
N PRO A 138 2.23 -13.46 8.14
CA PRO A 138 2.70 -14.83 8.34
C PRO A 138 3.90 -14.86 9.28
N ARG A 139 4.03 -15.95 10.05
CA ARG A 139 5.09 -16.10 11.07
C ARG A 139 5.64 -17.52 11.11
N SER A 140 5.63 -18.24 9.98
CA SER A 140 6.29 -19.53 9.89
C SER A 140 7.80 -19.38 10.13
N ARG A 141 8.51 -20.49 10.29
CA ARG A 141 9.97 -20.46 10.38
C ARG A 141 10.59 -19.82 9.14
N MET A 142 10.06 -20.11 7.95
CA MET A 142 10.55 -19.53 6.70
C MET A 142 10.32 -18.03 6.66
N ASP A 143 9.13 -17.53 7.00
CA ASP A 143 8.84 -16.09 7.01
C ASP A 143 9.82 -15.30 7.88
N ARG A 144 10.23 -15.90 9.02
CA ARG A 144 11.13 -15.25 9.98
C ARG A 144 12.61 -15.24 9.59
N VAL A 145 13.01 -16.10 8.66
CA VAL A 145 14.44 -16.24 8.27
C VAL A 145 14.71 -15.75 6.84
N SER A 146 13.66 -15.56 6.03
CA SER A 146 13.78 -15.12 4.65
C SER A 146 14.08 -13.63 4.50
N SER A 147 13.71 -12.82 5.51
CA SER A 147 13.91 -11.37 5.53
C SER A 147 13.92 -10.86 6.97
N ASP A 148 14.46 -9.68 7.19
CA ASP A 148 14.31 -8.94 8.44
C ASP A 148 12.92 -8.27 8.57
N HIS A 149 12.08 -8.35 7.53
CA HIS A 149 10.66 -8.00 7.58
C HIS A 149 9.77 -9.23 7.42
N LEU A 150 8.64 -9.26 8.13
CA LEU A 150 7.55 -10.19 7.86
C LEU A 150 6.65 -9.62 6.76
N PRO A 151 6.14 -10.46 5.85
CA PRO A 151 5.21 -10.00 4.83
C PRO A 151 3.90 -9.50 5.46
N LEU A 152 3.37 -8.39 4.95
CA LEU A 152 2.03 -7.90 5.22
C LEU A 152 1.16 -8.20 4.01
N ILE A 153 0.26 -9.16 4.15
CA ILE A 153 -0.66 -9.61 3.10
C ILE A 153 -2.04 -9.03 3.40
N VAL A 154 -2.63 -8.37 2.40
CA VAL A 154 -3.94 -7.73 2.53
C VAL A 154 -4.82 -8.12 1.36
N ASP A 155 -5.97 -8.75 1.64
CA ASP A 155 -7.00 -9.02 0.66
C ASP A 155 -8.00 -7.87 0.67
N VAL A 156 -8.21 -7.25 -0.48
CA VAL A 156 -9.16 -6.14 -0.64
C VAL A 156 -10.24 -6.48 -1.67
N LEU A 157 -11.44 -5.97 -1.43
CA LEU A 157 -12.54 -5.96 -2.39
C LEU A 157 -12.79 -4.53 -2.85
N ILE A 158 -12.95 -4.36 -4.16
CA ILE A 158 -13.31 -3.08 -4.78
C ILE A 158 -14.71 -3.22 -5.38
N PRO A 159 -15.77 -2.71 -4.69
CA PRO A 159 -17.16 -3.03 -5.01
C PRO A 159 -17.62 -2.64 -6.42
N GLY A 160 -17.04 -1.58 -7.00
CA GLY A 160 -17.37 -1.14 -8.35
C GLY A 160 -16.93 -2.10 -9.47
N ALA A 161 -15.98 -3.01 -9.18
CA ALA A 161 -15.46 -3.97 -10.14
C ALA A 161 -16.43 -5.13 -10.43
N GLU A 162 -17.44 -5.36 -9.60
CA GLU A 162 -18.40 -6.47 -9.77
C GLU A 162 -19.58 -6.15 -10.72
N LYS A 163 -19.91 -4.88 -10.94
CA LYS A 163 -21.14 -4.50 -11.66
C LYS A 163 -21.11 -4.73 -13.16
N ASN A 164 -19.98 -5.01 -13.79
CA ASN A 164 -19.88 -5.16 -15.24
C ASN A 164 -19.95 -6.60 -15.77
N GLN A 165 -20.03 -7.63 -14.93
CA GLN A 165 -20.12 -9.03 -15.39
C GLN A 165 -21.53 -9.59 -15.48
N PHE A 166 -22.57 -8.94 -14.96
CA PHE A 166 -23.95 -9.47 -14.94
C PHE A 166 -24.85 -8.99 -16.07
N GLY A 167 -24.29 -8.38 -17.11
CA GLY A 167 -25.02 -7.88 -18.28
C GLY A 167 -25.21 -8.84 -19.45
N LYS A 168 -24.74 -10.08 -19.46
CA LYS A 168 -25.05 -11.15 -20.44
C LYS A 168 -24.38 -12.46 -20.05
N ASN A 169 -25.08 -13.32 -19.36
CA ASN A 169 -25.17 -14.78 -19.45
C ASN A 169 -25.48 -15.41 -18.09
N LYS A 170 -26.75 -15.75 -17.89
CA LYS A 170 -27.15 -16.78 -16.96
C LYS A 170 -26.62 -18.12 -17.48
N LYS A 171 -25.48 -18.56 -16.98
CA LYS A 171 -25.12 -19.99 -16.85
C LYS A 171 -23.91 -20.10 -15.92
N HIS A 172 -24.14 -20.76 -14.80
CA HIS A 172 -23.19 -21.37 -13.87
C HIS A 172 -21.71 -20.98 -13.96
N TYR A 173 -21.24 -20.23 -12.95
CA TYR A 173 -20.03 -20.64 -12.22
C TYR A 173 -20.00 -19.88 -10.88
N SER A 174 -19.82 -20.65 -9.84
CA SER A 174 -19.70 -20.22 -8.46
C SER A 174 -18.34 -19.53 -8.22
N ASN A 175 -18.37 -18.41 -7.49
CA ASN A 175 -17.27 -17.86 -6.70
C ASN A 175 -15.93 -17.57 -7.40
N GLU A 176 -15.87 -16.53 -8.22
CA GLU A 176 -14.63 -15.74 -8.27
C GLU A 176 -14.96 -14.28 -7.96
N ARG A 177 -14.75 -13.90 -6.71
CA ARG A 177 -14.83 -12.51 -6.25
C ARG A 177 -13.54 -11.81 -6.64
N GLY A 178 -13.62 -10.67 -7.32
CA GLY A 178 -12.46 -9.86 -7.66
C GLY A 178 -11.74 -9.32 -6.41
N GLY A 179 -10.90 -10.16 -5.81
CA GLY A 179 -10.03 -9.81 -4.68
C GLY A 179 -8.58 -9.67 -5.14
N VAL A 180 -7.85 -8.72 -4.58
CA VAL A 180 -6.40 -8.57 -4.73
C VAL A 180 -5.75 -8.82 -3.39
N THR A 181 -4.73 -9.70 -3.39
CA THR A 181 -3.82 -9.89 -2.26
C THR A 181 -2.56 -9.06 -2.49
N LEU A 182 -2.25 -8.17 -1.58
CA LEU A 182 -1.06 -7.32 -1.56
C LEU A 182 -0.07 -7.74 -0.47
#